data_2cd25972a2cbf3bf07b733b1ff9b3f8a
#
_entry.id   2cd25972a2cbf3bf07b733b1ff9b3f8a
#
_cell.length_a   1.000
_cell.length_b   1.000
_cell.length_c   1.000
_cell.angle_alpha   90.00
_cell.angle_beta   90.00
_cell.angle_gamma   90.00
#
_symmetry.space_group_name_H-M   'P 1'
#
loop_
_entity.id
_entity.type
_entity.pdbx_description
1 polymer ?
#
loop_
_entity_poly.entity_id
_entity_poly.type
_entity_poly.pdbx_seq_one_letter_code
_entity_poly.pdbx_strand_id
1 'polypeptide(L)'
;MRRTFILFAFLFLCSWGGYAQWNTNNILRMGQNAIYFDDYISAIDNFNNIIRVKPYLSEPYFFRGLAKLNLDDYEGAIQDYSKAIELNPNYFHAYMYRGVAWHNLRKYEEAMADYAQAIALEPRDAYVYANRGITEAEMGDFKAAEKDYSKALMIDSKLVAAYLNRAVVREKLDDWE
;
A
#
# COMPACT_ATOMS: atom_id res chain seq x y z
N MET A 1 -29.70 -35.36 -28.14
CA MET A 1 -30.13 -34.51 -27.02
C MET A 1 -29.06 -34.24 -25.92
N ARG A 2 -28.04 -35.10 -25.69
CA ARG A 2 -26.98 -34.84 -24.66
C ARG A 2 -25.95 -33.79 -25.02
N ARG A 3 -25.68 -33.50 -26.31
CA ARG A 3 -24.66 -32.53 -26.74
C ARG A 3 -25.10 -31.03 -26.65
N THR A 4 -26.38 -30.76 -26.74
CA THR A 4 -26.96 -29.42 -26.69
C THR A 4 -27.02 -28.87 -25.24
N PHE A 5 -27.19 -29.76 -24.25
CA PHE A 5 -27.18 -29.35 -22.82
C PHE A 5 -25.81 -28.89 -22.32
N ILE A 6 -24.71 -29.46 -22.84
CA ILE A 6 -23.34 -29.10 -22.42
C ILE A 6 -22.97 -27.73 -22.97
N LEU A 7 -23.39 -27.37 -24.18
CA LEU A 7 -23.12 -26.04 -24.77
C LEU A 7 -23.88 -24.93 -24.05
N PHE A 8 -25.13 -25.17 -23.65
CA PHE A 8 -25.89 -24.18 -22.86
C PHE A 8 -25.33 -23.97 -21.45
N ALA A 9 -24.86 -25.03 -20.79
CA ALA A 9 -24.22 -24.93 -19.49
C ALA A 9 -22.89 -24.14 -19.57
N PHE A 10 -22.11 -24.32 -20.62
CA PHE A 10 -20.84 -23.58 -20.84
C PHE A 10 -21.09 -22.10 -21.13
N LEU A 11 -22.09 -21.77 -21.94
CA LEU A 11 -22.47 -20.38 -22.22
C LEU A 11 -23.03 -19.66 -20.98
N PHE A 12 -23.76 -20.37 -20.12
CA PHE A 12 -24.29 -19.84 -18.86
C PHE A 12 -23.18 -19.58 -17.84
N LEU A 13 -22.19 -20.48 -17.75
CA LEU A 13 -21.03 -20.31 -16.87
C LEU A 13 -20.13 -19.15 -17.33
N CYS A 14 -19.93 -18.98 -18.64
CA CYS A 14 -19.17 -17.86 -19.18
C CYS A 14 -19.87 -16.51 -18.97
N SER A 15 -21.21 -16.44 -19.10
CA SER A 15 -21.96 -15.21 -18.86
C SER A 15 -22.00 -14.81 -17.37
N TRP A 16 -22.08 -15.78 -16.47
CA TRP A 16 -22.03 -15.54 -15.03
C TRP A 16 -20.64 -15.12 -14.56
N GLY A 17 -19.60 -15.75 -15.10
CA GLY A 17 -18.21 -15.37 -14.81
C GLY A 17 -17.91 -13.93 -15.26
N GLY A 18 -18.35 -13.55 -16.44
CA GLY A 18 -18.20 -12.18 -16.95
C GLY A 18 -18.97 -11.14 -16.13
N TYR A 19 -20.22 -11.44 -15.77
CA TYR A 19 -21.02 -10.54 -14.94
C TYR A 19 -20.46 -10.38 -13.51
N ALA A 20 -20.03 -11.48 -12.90
CA ALA A 20 -19.42 -11.45 -11.58
C ALA A 20 -18.07 -10.70 -11.58
N GLN A 21 -17.29 -10.83 -12.66
CA GLN A 21 -16.02 -10.08 -12.81
C GLN A 21 -16.28 -8.59 -13.03
N TRP A 22 -17.24 -8.25 -13.89
CA TRP A 22 -17.62 -6.86 -14.14
C TRP A 22 -18.13 -6.18 -12.87
N ASN A 23 -18.94 -6.88 -12.08
CA ASN A 23 -19.44 -6.35 -10.81
C ASN A 23 -18.31 -6.12 -9.81
N THR A 24 -17.35 -7.05 -9.69
CA THR A 24 -16.19 -6.89 -8.79
C THR A 24 -15.34 -5.67 -9.17
N ASN A 25 -15.04 -5.49 -10.46
CA ASN A 25 -14.24 -4.35 -10.93
C ASN A 25 -14.97 -3.02 -10.70
N ASN A 26 -16.30 -3.01 -10.84
CA ASN A 26 -17.08 -1.81 -10.56
C ASN A 26 -17.07 -1.46 -9.06
N ILE A 27 -17.26 -2.45 -8.17
CA ILE A 27 -17.20 -2.24 -6.71
C ILE A 27 -15.79 -1.81 -6.29
N LEU A 28 -14.72 -2.39 -6.87
CA LEU A 28 -13.35 -1.97 -6.60
C LEU A 28 -13.16 -0.49 -6.94
N ARG A 29 -13.60 -0.07 -8.12
CA ARG A 29 -13.54 1.35 -8.53
C ARG A 29 -14.37 2.26 -7.63
N MET A 30 -15.53 1.81 -7.17
CA MET A 30 -16.34 2.57 -6.20
C MET A 30 -15.59 2.77 -4.88
N GLY A 31 -14.94 1.71 -4.37
CA GLY A 31 -14.10 1.81 -3.17
C GLY A 31 -12.90 2.73 -3.36
N GLN A 32 -12.22 2.67 -4.50
CA GLN A 32 -11.11 3.57 -4.83
C GLN A 32 -11.56 5.02 -4.95
N ASN A 33 -12.71 5.27 -5.57
CA ASN A 33 -13.31 6.61 -5.62
C ASN A 33 -13.69 7.12 -4.23
N ALA A 34 -14.21 6.26 -3.37
CA ALA A 34 -14.53 6.62 -1.99
C ALA A 34 -13.26 7.05 -1.23
N ILE A 35 -12.11 6.36 -1.41
CA ILE A 35 -10.82 6.81 -0.86
C ILE A 35 -10.44 8.19 -1.42
N TYR A 36 -10.59 8.42 -2.71
CA TYR A 36 -10.25 9.70 -3.35
C TYR A 36 -11.06 10.89 -2.80
N PHE A 37 -12.28 10.63 -2.35
CA PHE A 37 -13.16 11.63 -1.72
C PHE A 37 -13.15 11.55 -0.18
N ASP A 38 -12.16 10.90 0.43
CA ASP A 38 -11.98 10.74 1.88
C ASP A 38 -13.15 10.02 2.59
N ASP A 39 -14.02 9.33 1.84
CA ASP A 39 -15.08 8.48 2.39
C ASP A 39 -14.56 7.07 2.70
N TYR A 40 -13.69 7.00 3.70
CA TYR A 40 -13.01 5.76 4.07
C TYR A 40 -13.96 4.68 4.58
N ILE A 41 -15.08 5.04 5.19
CA ILE A 41 -16.09 4.08 5.69
C ILE A 41 -16.75 3.37 4.51
N SER A 42 -17.26 4.12 3.53
CA SER A 42 -17.82 3.53 2.30
C SER A 42 -16.79 2.73 1.51
N ALA A 43 -15.50 3.17 1.52
CA ALA A 43 -14.42 2.42 0.90
C ALA A 43 -14.26 1.04 1.56
N ILE A 44 -14.18 0.97 2.90
CA ILE A 44 -14.06 -0.27 3.66
C ILE A 44 -15.23 -1.21 3.35
N ASP A 45 -16.47 -0.71 3.32
CA ASP A 45 -17.66 -1.51 3.02
C ASP A 45 -17.61 -2.10 1.60
N ASN A 46 -17.18 -1.32 0.62
CA ASN A 46 -17.02 -1.79 -0.76
C ASN A 46 -15.97 -2.92 -0.82
N PHE A 47 -14.81 -2.77 -0.18
CA PHE A 47 -13.77 -3.81 -0.17
C PHE A 47 -14.20 -5.04 0.64
N ASN A 48 -14.92 -4.89 1.74
CA ASN A 48 -15.52 -5.99 2.48
C ASN A 48 -16.45 -6.85 1.60
N ASN A 49 -17.25 -6.21 0.75
CA ASN A 49 -18.13 -6.90 -0.19
C ASN A 49 -17.34 -7.74 -1.21
N ILE A 50 -16.19 -7.22 -1.70
CA ILE A 50 -15.33 -7.99 -2.62
C ILE A 50 -14.66 -9.14 -1.87
N ILE A 51 -14.08 -8.89 -0.72
CA ILE A 51 -13.35 -9.88 0.09
C ILE A 51 -14.26 -11.05 0.47
N ARG A 52 -15.53 -10.78 0.80
CA ARG A 52 -16.51 -11.82 1.14
C ARG A 52 -16.73 -12.84 0.00
N VAL A 53 -16.72 -12.37 -1.27
CA VAL A 53 -16.99 -13.22 -2.43
C VAL A 53 -15.74 -13.70 -3.14
N LYS A 54 -14.62 -12.97 -3.00
CA LYS A 54 -13.32 -13.26 -3.64
C LYS A 54 -12.17 -13.04 -2.64
N PRO A 55 -12.05 -13.85 -1.60
CA PRO A 55 -11.03 -13.67 -0.54
C PRO A 55 -9.59 -13.91 -1.00
N TYR A 56 -9.39 -14.38 -2.22
CA TYR A 56 -8.09 -14.68 -2.82
C TYR A 56 -7.48 -13.50 -3.60
N LEU A 57 -8.18 -12.37 -3.71
CA LEU A 57 -7.66 -11.18 -4.37
C LEU A 57 -6.88 -10.31 -3.38
N SER A 58 -5.63 -9.98 -3.68
CA SER A 58 -4.77 -9.15 -2.82
C SER A 58 -5.19 -7.68 -2.81
N GLU A 59 -5.65 -7.17 -3.94
CA GLU A 59 -5.94 -5.75 -4.16
C GLU A 59 -7.02 -5.18 -3.22
N PRO A 60 -8.16 -5.86 -2.95
CA PRO A 60 -9.16 -5.35 -2.01
C PRO A 60 -8.65 -5.25 -0.57
N TYR A 61 -7.76 -6.15 -0.14
CA TYR A 61 -7.12 -6.03 1.18
C TYR A 61 -6.19 -4.82 1.22
N PHE A 62 -5.38 -4.61 0.18
CA PHE A 62 -4.50 -3.44 0.10
C PHE A 62 -5.29 -2.14 0.23
N PHE A 63 -6.35 -1.95 -0.56
CA PHE A 63 -7.14 -0.72 -0.51
C PHE A 63 -7.95 -0.58 0.78
N ARG A 64 -8.42 -1.68 1.39
CA ARG A 64 -9.04 -1.62 2.71
C ARG A 64 -8.05 -1.22 3.78
N GLY A 65 -6.82 -1.74 3.72
CA GLY A 65 -5.71 -1.32 4.57
C GLY A 65 -5.39 0.17 4.40
N LEU A 66 -5.41 0.68 3.16
CA LEU A 66 -5.19 2.10 2.88
C LEU A 66 -6.31 2.98 3.50
N ALA A 67 -7.56 2.56 3.40
CA ALA A 67 -8.69 3.27 4.03
C ALA A 67 -8.57 3.27 5.56
N LYS A 68 -8.17 2.13 6.16
CA LYS A 68 -7.93 2.04 7.61
C LYS A 68 -6.75 2.89 8.06
N LEU A 69 -5.66 2.92 7.29
CA LEU A 69 -4.49 3.77 7.58
C LEU A 69 -4.88 5.24 7.68
N ASN A 70 -5.75 5.72 6.78
CA ASN A 70 -6.24 7.08 6.79
C ASN A 70 -7.25 7.37 7.93
N LEU A 71 -7.77 6.35 8.58
CA LEU A 71 -8.58 6.43 9.80
C LEU A 71 -7.75 6.18 11.08
N ASP A 72 -6.41 6.17 10.97
CA ASP A 72 -5.47 5.87 12.05
C ASP A 72 -5.65 4.46 12.68
N ASP A 73 -6.38 3.55 12.02
CA ASP A 73 -6.46 2.13 12.39
C ASP A 73 -5.21 1.40 11.85
N TYR A 74 -4.06 1.69 12.46
CA TYR A 74 -2.76 1.17 12.02
C TYR A 74 -2.67 -0.35 12.15
N GLU A 75 -3.17 -0.92 13.23
CA GLU A 75 -3.20 -2.37 13.45
C GLU A 75 -4.08 -3.08 12.42
N GLY A 76 -5.27 -2.54 12.14
CA GLY A 76 -6.16 -3.07 11.11
C GLY A 76 -5.58 -2.94 9.70
N ALA A 77 -4.85 -1.85 9.42
CA ALA A 77 -4.14 -1.66 8.17
C ALA A 77 -3.02 -2.69 7.98
N ILE A 78 -2.21 -2.93 9.04
CA ILE A 78 -1.15 -3.94 9.04
C ILE A 78 -1.70 -5.34 8.75
N GLN A 79 -2.82 -5.73 9.36
CA GLN A 79 -3.45 -7.01 9.10
C GLN A 79 -3.84 -7.14 7.62
N ASP A 80 -4.44 -6.11 7.05
CA ASP A 80 -4.88 -6.09 5.66
C ASP A 80 -3.70 -6.10 4.69
N TYR A 81 -2.67 -5.29 4.91
CA TYR A 81 -1.45 -5.32 4.09
C TYR A 81 -0.72 -6.66 4.20
N SER A 82 -0.67 -7.26 5.39
CA SER A 82 -0.08 -8.60 5.58
C SER A 82 -0.83 -9.65 4.78
N LYS A 83 -2.17 -9.58 4.72
CA LYS A 83 -2.97 -10.47 3.89
C LYS A 83 -2.78 -10.20 2.39
N ALA A 84 -2.64 -8.94 2.00
CA ALA A 84 -2.33 -8.59 0.61
C ALA A 84 -0.96 -9.17 0.18
N ILE A 85 0.05 -9.10 1.05
CA ILE A 85 1.39 -9.66 0.83
C ILE A 85 1.36 -11.19 0.79
N GLU A 86 0.62 -11.84 1.68
CA GLU A 86 0.43 -13.31 1.65
C GLU A 86 -0.12 -13.78 0.31
N LEU A 87 -1.11 -13.05 -0.24
CA LEU A 87 -1.73 -13.35 -1.53
C LEU A 87 -0.88 -12.94 -2.74
N ASN A 88 -0.08 -11.90 -2.60
CA ASN A 88 0.84 -11.42 -3.62
C ASN A 88 2.17 -10.97 -2.98
N PRO A 89 3.17 -11.85 -2.88
CA PRO A 89 4.47 -11.52 -2.28
C PRO A 89 5.27 -10.43 -3.00
N ASN A 90 4.90 -10.07 -4.22
CA ASN A 90 5.54 -9.00 -4.98
C ASN A 90 4.76 -7.67 -4.93
N TYR A 91 3.84 -7.53 -3.97
CA TYR A 91 3.03 -6.32 -3.87
C TYR A 91 3.81 -5.19 -3.17
N PHE A 92 4.67 -4.53 -3.89
CA PHE A 92 5.52 -3.43 -3.44
C PHE A 92 4.80 -2.41 -2.56
N HIS A 93 3.65 -1.88 -3.02
CA HIS A 93 2.89 -0.89 -2.26
C HIS A 93 2.40 -1.42 -0.90
N ALA A 94 2.08 -2.71 -0.80
CA ALA A 94 1.62 -3.28 0.47
C ALA A 94 2.75 -3.31 1.51
N TYR A 95 4.00 -3.60 1.10
CA TYR A 95 5.16 -3.47 1.99
C TYR A 95 5.39 -2.01 2.38
N MET A 96 5.41 -1.08 1.41
CA MET A 96 5.66 0.33 1.68
C MET A 96 4.63 0.90 2.69
N TYR A 97 3.34 0.68 2.47
CA TYR A 97 2.30 1.21 3.35
C TYR A 97 2.20 0.46 4.68
N ARG A 98 2.58 -0.84 4.75
CA ARG A 98 2.71 -1.54 6.02
C ARG A 98 3.86 -0.97 6.84
N GLY A 99 4.97 -0.62 6.20
CA GLY A 99 6.08 0.12 6.81
C GLY A 99 5.63 1.46 7.38
N VAL A 100 4.80 2.23 6.66
CA VAL A 100 4.20 3.46 7.18
C VAL A 100 3.32 3.21 8.40
N ALA A 101 2.50 2.15 8.38
CA ALA A 101 1.66 1.79 9.53
C ALA A 101 2.51 1.38 10.75
N TRP A 102 3.58 0.60 10.55
CA TRP A 102 4.53 0.26 11.61
C TRP A 102 5.23 1.49 12.18
N HIS A 103 5.67 2.41 11.32
CA HIS A 103 6.28 3.69 11.74
C HIS A 103 5.33 4.47 12.67
N ASN A 104 4.06 4.60 12.31
CA ASN A 104 3.08 5.32 13.14
C ASN A 104 2.84 4.65 14.51
N LEU A 105 3.00 3.34 14.60
CA LEU A 105 3.02 2.60 15.87
C LEU A 105 4.37 2.66 16.60
N ARG A 106 5.35 3.41 16.10
CA ARG A 106 6.74 3.50 16.59
C ARG A 106 7.49 2.15 16.59
N LYS A 107 7.06 1.21 15.77
CA LYS A 107 7.72 -0.07 15.51
C LYS A 107 8.68 0.09 14.35
N TYR A 108 9.76 0.82 14.61
CA TYR A 108 10.68 1.28 13.57
C TYR A 108 11.46 0.14 12.90
N GLU A 109 11.83 -0.90 13.64
CA GLU A 109 12.53 -2.06 13.11
C GLU A 109 11.67 -2.81 12.09
N GLU A 110 10.38 -3.01 12.37
CA GLU A 110 9.42 -3.63 11.46
C GLU A 110 9.19 -2.73 10.23
N ALA A 111 9.11 -1.42 10.42
CA ALA A 111 8.99 -0.47 9.32
C ALA A 111 10.21 -0.54 8.39
N MET A 112 11.43 -0.54 8.94
CA MET A 112 12.68 -0.64 8.18
C MET A 112 12.77 -1.96 7.38
N ALA A 113 12.32 -3.07 7.96
CA ALA A 113 12.29 -4.35 7.26
C ALA A 113 11.33 -4.31 6.05
N ASP A 114 10.16 -3.72 6.21
CA ASP A 114 9.18 -3.57 5.13
C ASP A 114 9.67 -2.62 4.03
N TYR A 115 10.28 -1.48 4.37
CA TYR A 115 10.88 -0.59 3.38
C TYR A 115 12.02 -1.26 2.61
N ALA A 116 12.84 -2.10 3.27
CA ALA A 116 13.88 -2.85 2.60
C ALA A 116 13.29 -3.81 1.55
N GLN A 117 12.19 -4.50 1.86
CA GLN A 117 11.48 -5.35 0.89
C GLN A 117 10.87 -4.53 -0.26
N ALA A 118 10.25 -3.39 0.05
CA ALA A 118 9.71 -2.50 -0.96
C ALA A 118 10.81 -2.02 -1.93
N ILE A 119 11.97 -1.60 -1.41
CA ILE A 119 13.11 -1.18 -2.23
C ILE A 119 13.66 -2.33 -3.09
N ALA A 120 13.69 -3.55 -2.56
CA ALA A 120 14.13 -4.72 -3.33
C ALA A 120 13.21 -5.02 -4.51
N LEU A 121 11.90 -4.79 -4.37
CA LEU A 121 10.90 -4.98 -5.42
C LEU A 121 10.89 -3.81 -6.42
N GLU A 122 10.95 -2.56 -5.94
CA GLU A 122 10.91 -1.35 -6.78
C GLU A 122 11.97 -0.33 -6.35
N PRO A 123 13.22 -0.47 -6.82
CA PRO A 123 14.33 0.38 -6.38
C PRO A 123 14.30 1.82 -6.93
N ARG A 124 13.29 2.15 -7.75
CA ARG A 124 13.13 3.48 -8.35
C ARG A 124 11.90 4.24 -7.87
N ASP A 125 11.30 3.82 -6.75
CA ASP A 125 10.24 4.61 -6.12
C ASP A 125 10.82 5.61 -5.12
N ALA A 126 10.57 6.91 -5.35
CA ALA A 126 11.10 7.97 -4.50
C ALA A 126 10.45 8.01 -3.11
N TYR A 127 9.16 7.61 -3.03
CA TYR A 127 8.41 7.70 -1.78
C TYR A 127 8.89 6.69 -0.74
N VAL A 128 9.32 5.49 -1.15
CA VAL A 128 9.81 4.50 -0.19
C VAL A 128 11.10 4.97 0.49
N TYR A 129 12.02 5.61 -0.26
CA TYR A 129 13.21 6.21 0.34
C TYR A 129 12.87 7.39 1.26
N ALA A 130 11.93 8.25 0.85
CA ALA A 130 11.50 9.36 1.70
C ALA A 130 10.88 8.86 3.01
N ASN A 131 10.01 7.85 2.97
CA ASN A 131 9.37 7.26 4.16
C ASN A 131 10.40 6.55 5.06
N ARG A 132 11.38 5.83 4.48
CA ARG A 132 12.46 5.24 5.26
C ARG A 132 13.30 6.31 5.93
N GLY A 133 13.67 7.37 5.21
CA GLY A 133 14.39 8.51 5.76
C GLY A 133 13.66 9.21 6.91
N ILE A 134 12.32 9.31 6.86
CA ILE A 134 11.53 9.81 8.00
C ILE A 134 11.72 8.89 9.22
N THR A 135 11.64 7.58 9.01
CA THR A 135 11.82 6.60 10.09
C THR A 135 13.23 6.63 10.67
N GLU A 136 14.26 6.73 9.82
CA GLU A 136 15.67 6.85 10.24
C GLU A 136 15.90 8.13 11.07
N ALA A 137 15.31 9.24 10.65
CA ALA A 137 15.39 10.51 11.40
C ALA A 137 14.72 10.41 12.78
N GLU A 138 13.58 9.74 12.90
CA GLU A 138 12.90 9.47 14.19
C GLU A 138 13.72 8.54 15.10
N MET A 139 14.51 7.63 14.51
CA MET A 139 15.47 6.79 15.23
C MET A 139 16.75 7.54 15.62
N GLY A 140 16.95 8.77 15.14
CA GLY A 140 18.13 9.60 15.38
C GLY A 140 19.30 9.30 14.43
N ASP A 141 19.13 8.43 13.43
CA ASP A 141 20.14 8.19 12.38
C ASP A 141 20.03 9.23 11.27
N PHE A 142 20.43 10.46 11.58
CA PHE A 142 20.36 11.59 10.67
C PHE A 142 21.22 11.41 9.42
N LYS A 143 22.34 10.64 9.51
CA LYS A 143 23.20 10.36 8.35
C LYS A 143 22.52 9.42 7.35
N ALA A 144 21.86 8.38 7.82
CA ALA A 144 21.08 7.49 6.97
C ALA A 144 19.90 8.24 6.34
N ALA A 145 19.15 9.01 7.14
CA ALA A 145 18.02 9.81 6.67
C ALA A 145 18.41 10.81 5.57
N GLU A 146 19.53 11.55 5.72
CA GLU A 146 20.03 12.45 4.67
C GLU A 146 20.32 11.73 3.36
N LYS A 147 20.97 10.56 3.44
CA LYS A 147 21.27 9.72 2.28
C LYS A 147 20.00 9.26 1.57
N ASP A 148 18.99 8.86 2.33
CA ASP A 148 17.72 8.38 1.78
C ASP A 148 16.90 9.51 1.15
N TYR A 149 16.81 10.68 1.77
CA TYR A 149 16.20 11.85 1.14
C TYR A 149 16.95 12.26 -0.13
N SER A 150 18.27 12.21 -0.13
CA SER A 150 19.07 12.50 -1.32
C SER A 150 18.79 11.48 -2.43
N LYS A 151 18.63 10.20 -2.10
CA LYS A 151 18.24 9.17 -3.05
C LYS A 151 16.83 9.41 -3.61
N ALA A 152 15.85 9.74 -2.75
CA ALA A 152 14.50 10.10 -3.17
C ALA A 152 14.50 11.25 -4.18
N LEU A 153 15.27 12.32 -3.90
CA LEU A 153 15.40 13.49 -4.76
C LEU A 153 16.16 13.22 -6.08
N MET A 154 17.06 12.25 -6.11
CA MET A 154 17.66 11.78 -7.36
C MET A 154 16.66 11.06 -8.27
N ILE A 155 15.66 10.40 -7.69
CA ILE A 155 14.61 9.69 -8.42
C ILE A 155 13.51 10.66 -8.85
N ASP A 156 13.00 11.45 -7.90
CA ASP A 156 12.01 12.50 -8.14
C ASP A 156 12.47 13.83 -7.54
N SER A 157 13.02 14.68 -8.40
CA SER A 157 13.50 16.03 -8.03
C SER A 157 12.38 17.01 -7.66
N LYS A 158 11.10 16.64 -7.77
CA LYS A 158 9.95 17.47 -7.40
C LYS A 158 9.36 17.13 -6.04
N LEU A 159 9.89 16.14 -5.35
CA LEU A 159 9.38 15.68 -4.05
C LEU A 159 9.72 16.70 -2.94
N VAL A 160 8.85 17.73 -2.81
CA VAL A 160 9.04 18.87 -1.89
C VAL A 160 9.27 18.42 -0.44
N ALA A 161 8.52 17.40 0.02
CA ALA A 161 8.67 16.88 1.37
C ALA A 161 10.10 16.35 1.65
N ALA A 162 10.73 15.71 0.67
CA ALA A 162 12.11 15.21 0.84
C ALA A 162 13.14 16.37 0.93
N TYR A 163 12.92 17.50 0.25
CA TYR A 163 13.78 18.68 0.41
C TYR A 163 13.67 19.24 1.83
N LEU A 164 12.44 19.43 2.32
CA LEU A 164 12.20 20.00 3.65
C LEU A 164 12.79 19.09 4.73
N ASN A 165 12.50 17.81 4.69
CA ASN A 165 12.99 16.87 5.69
C ASN A 165 14.53 16.75 5.65
N ARG A 166 15.13 16.75 4.45
CA ARG A 166 16.59 16.72 4.32
C ARG A 166 17.23 17.98 4.90
N ALA A 167 16.62 19.16 4.72
CA ALA A 167 17.13 20.40 5.30
C ALA A 167 17.12 20.34 6.83
N VAL A 168 16.04 19.85 7.44
CA VAL A 168 15.94 19.65 8.89
C VAL A 168 17.01 18.69 9.41
N VAL A 169 17.22 17.59 8.70
CA VAL A 169 18.22 16.60 9.09
C VAL A 169 19.65 17.14 8.97
N ARG A 170 19.94 17.97 7.97
CA ARG A 170 21.24 18.63 7.82
C ARG A 170 21.51 19.62 8.95
N GLU A 171 20.52 20.40 9.33
CA GLU A 171 20.63 21.28 10.51
C GLU A 171 21.01 20.47 11.77
N LYS A 172 20.36 19.32 11.96
CA LYS A 172 20.71 18.43 13.08
C LYS A 172 22.13 17.87 12.99
N LEU A 173 22.62 17.58 11.80
CA LEU A 173 23.99 17.08 11.60
C LEU A 173 25.04 18.18 11.88
N ASP A 174 24.77 19.42 11.45
CA ASP A 174 25.67 20.57 11.67
C ASP A 174 25.73 20.96 13.16
N ASP A 175 24.67 20.77 13.93
CA ASP A 175 24.64 21.00 15.38
C ASP A 175 25.48 20.00 16.20
N TRP A 176 25.94 18.89 15.58
CA TRP A 176 26.69 17.82 16.25
C TRP A 176 28.18 17.77 15.83
N GLU A 177 28.63 18.61 14.87
CA GLU A 177 30.02 18.80 14.50
C GLU A 177 30.64 20.03 15.21
#